data_0928706f504f148e344f2abad9daef72
#
_entry.id   0928706f504f148e344f2abad9daef72
#
_cell.length_a   1.000
_cell.length_b   1.000
_cell.length_c   1.000
_cell.angle_alpha   90.00
_cell.angle_beta   90.00
_cell.angle_gamma   90.00
#
_symmetry.space_group_name_H-M   'P 1'
#
loop_
_entity.id
_entity.type
_entity.pdbx_description
1 polymer ?
#
loop_
_entity_poly.entity_id
_entity_poly.type
_entity_poly.pdbx_seq_one_letter_code
_entity_poly.pdbx_strand_id
1 'polypeptide(L)'
;GGTVMGIYHWQDYVGPVEQRKKVKNIVWGGLMTYQFGTCEFIELCRFIGAEPMICINMPTGSPEEAAAWVEYCNGTEDTYYANLRRSHGYEEPFGVKYWCIGNESYAVPDLGMQDDVNVYIRESWEYVKYMKMTDPTIELVFVGSDNSWNEKVLDSLSPVCDYLSVHHYGFDDSCFDTLKDFEDRLNRIETLLSRYNESPVQIDRWYRIPPRRSNIGIALDEWNIWNSESVSSGSKYGLQQCYTWKDAL
;
A
#
# COMPACT_ATOMS: atom_id res chain seq x y z
N GLY A 1 -0.73 1.51 -4.41
CA GLY A 1 -2.05 1.70 -3.83
C GLY A 1 -3.15 1.73 -4.86
N GLY A 2 -4.33 2.18 -4.43
CA GLY A 2 -5.54 2.23 -5.23
C GLY A 2 -6.19 0.85 -5.44
N THR A 3 -7.46 0.84 -5.83
CA THR A 3 -8.30 -0.37 -5.97
C THR A 3 -7.72 -1.40 -6.96
N VAL A 4 -6.95 -0.94 -7.95
CA VAL A 4 -6.28 -1.84 -8.93
C VAL A 4 -5.31 -2.81 -8.26
N MET A 5 -4.77 -2.47 -7.09
CA MET A 5 -3.95 -3.38 -6.29
C MET A 5 -4.64 -4.75 -6.12
N GLY A 6 -5.96 -4.77 -5.94
CA GLY A 6 -6.74 -5.99 -5.73
C GLY A 6 -6.81 -6.97 -6.92
N ILE A 7 -6.31 -6.58 -8.08
CA ILE A 7 -6.18 -7.43 -9.27
C ILE A 7 -4.75 -7.47 -9.82
N TYR A 8 -3.80 -6.91 -9.08
CA TYR A 8 -2.41 -6.82 -9.48
C TYR A 8 -1.61 -8.01 -8.96
N HIS A 9 -1.26 -8.94 -9.85
CA HIS A 9 -0.35 -10.04 -9.57
C HIS A 9 1.04 -9.67 -10.10
N TRP A 10 1.97 -9.37 -9.22
CA TRP A 10 3.25 -8.74 -9.54
C TRP A 10 4.10 -9.56 -10.54
N GLN A 11 3.97 -10.88 -10.53
CA GLN A 11 4.70 -11.75 -11.47
C GLN A 11 4.32 -11.50 -12.93
N ASP A 12 3.11 -11.02 -13.19
CA ASP A 12 2.66 -10.67 -14.54
C ASP A 12 3.30 -9.35 -15.05
N TYR A 13 3.93 -8.57 -14.16
CA TYR A 13 4.49 -7.25 -14.43
C TYR A 13 6.03 -7.19 -14.39
N VAL A 14 6.70 -8.34 -14.37
CA VAL A 14 8.16 -8.44 -14.40
C VAL A 14 8.64 -9.20 -15.63
N GLY A 15 9.94 -9.16 -15.92
CA GLY A 15 10.52 -9.76 -17.13
C GLY A 15 10.31 -8.92 -18.40
N PRO A 16 10.60 -9.45 -19.58
CA PRO A 16 10.54 -8.72 -20.84
C PRO A 16 9.13 -8.20 -21.15
N VAL A 17 9.03 -6.88 -21.42
CA VAL A 17 7.74 -6.18 -21.58
C VAL A 17 6.87 -6.78 -22.70
N GLU A 18 7.51 -7.25 -23.80
CA GLU A 18 6.83 -7.86 -24.95
C GLU A 18 6.20 -9.22 -24.63
N GLN A 19 6.62 -9.86 -23.54
CA GLN A 19 6.09 -11.16 -23.10
C GLN A 19 4.98 -10.99 -22.04
N ARG A 20 4.80 -9.80 -21.51
CA ARG A 20 3.79 -9.52 -20.47
C ARG A 20 2.38 -9.59 -21.04
N LYS A 21 1.47 -10.05 -20.22
CA LYS A 21 0.06 -10.19 -20.56
C LYS A 21 -0.61 -8.83 -20.87
N LYS A 22 -1.76 -8.88 -21.54
CA LYS A 22 -2.70 -7.77 -21.63
C LYS A 22 -4.05 -8.28 -21.12
N VAL A 23 -4.59 -7.63 -20.12
CA VAL A 23 -5.86 -8.03 -19.51
C VAL A 23 -6.82 -6.84 -19.43
N LYS A 24 -8.10 -7.13 -19.29
CA LYS A 24 -9.11 -6.11 -19.06
C LYS A 24 -8.94 -5.53 -17.66
N ASN A 25 -8.90 -4.21 -17.54
CA ASN A 25 -9.02 -3.55 -16.26
C ASN A 25 -10.51 -3.55 -15.86
N ILE A 26 -10.86 -4.43 -14.91
CA ILE A 26 -12.24 -4.58 -14.45
C ILE A 26 -12.65 -3.50 -13.44
N VAL A 27 -11.69 -2.75 -12.89
CA VAL A 27 -11.91 -1.69 -11.92
C VAL A 27 -12.25 -0.37 -12.65
N TRP A 28 -11.35 0.09 -13.51
CA TRP A 28 -11.45 1.40 -14.16
C TRP A 28 -11.77 1.32 -15.65
N GLY A 29 -11.94 0.11 -16.19
CA GLY A 29 -12.15 -0.10 -17.61
C GLY A 29 -10.86 -0.05 -18.45
N GLY A 30 -10.97 -0.34 -19.76
CA GLY A 30 -9.81 -0.37 -20.65
C GLY A 30 -8.93 -1.62 -20.47
N LEU A 31 -7.67 -1.50 -20.88
CA LEU A 31 -6.69 -2.58 -20.85
C LEU A 31 -5.53 -2.27 -19.89
N MET A 32 -5.14 -3.25 -19.12
CA MET A 32 -3.87 -3.28 -18.40
C MET A 32 -2.83 -3.95 -19.31
N THR A 33 -1.80 -3.20 -19.67
CA THR A 33 -0.79 -3.65 -20.65
C THR A 33 0.49 -4.16 -20.01
N TYR A 34 0.60 -4.06 -18.68
CA TYR A 34 1.73 -4.52 -17.88
C TYR A 34 3.10 -3.93 -18.28
N GLN A 35 3.11 -2.78 -18.95
CA GLN A 35 4.33 -2.12 -19.42
C GLN A 35 5.14 -1.48 -18.29
N PHE A 36 4.51 -1.19 -17.16
CA PHE A 36 5.13 -0.59 -16.00
C PHE A 36 4.88 -1.50 -14.79
N GLY A 37 5.93 -2.11 -14.28
CA GLY A 37 5.88 -3.03 -13.16
C GLY A 37 6.94 -2.72 -12.11
N THR A 38 7.31 -3.72 -11.32
CA THR A 38 8.25 -3.56 -10.21
C THR A 38 9.57 -2.93 -10.64
N CYS A 39 10.20 -3.45 -11.68
CA CYS A 39 11.53 -2.99 -12.11
C CYS A 39 11.48 -1.53 -12.58
N GLU A 40 10.53 -1.20 -13.43
CA GLU A 40 10.35 0.16 -13.95
C GLU A 40 9.98 1.15 -12.83
N PHE A 41 9.20 0.71 -11.83
CA PHE A 41 8.87 1.52 -10.67
C PHE A 41 10.10 1.82 -9.81
N ILE A 42 10.94 0.82 -9.54
CA ILE A 42 12.18 1.01 -8.80
C ILE A 42 13.14 1.94 -9.54
N GLU A 43 13.28 1.77 -10.86
CA GLU A 43 14.10 2.67 -11.68
C GLU A 43 13.59 4.11 -11.63
N LEU A 44 12.28 4.30 -11.72
CA LEU A 44 11.68 5.63 -11.57
C LEU A 44 11.98 6.23 -10.19
N CYS A 45 11.78 5.47 -9.12
CA CYS A 45 12.09 5.95 -7.76
C CYS A 45 13.56 6.37 -7.64
N ARG A 46 14.49 5.56 -8.13
CA ARG A 46 15.92 5.89 -8.14
C ARG A 46 16.22 7.15 -8.97
N PHE A 47 15.57 7.28 -10.12
CA PHE A 47 15.76 8.44 -11.00
C PHE A 47 15.32 9.75 -10.34
N ILE A 48 14.21 9.74 -9.60
CA ILE A 48 13.70 10.95 -8.91
C ILE A 48 14.22 11.12 -7.49
N GLY A 49 15.03 10.16 -6.98
CA GLY A 49 15.56 10.20 -5.62
C GLY A 49 14.52 9.89 -4.53
N ALA A 50 13.49 9.09 -4.86
CA ALA A 50 12.45 8.67 -3.92
C ALA A 50 12.66 7.22 -3.45
N GLU A 51 12.19 6.91 -2.25
CA GLU A 51 12.11 5.53 -1.75
C GLU A 51 10.85 4.84 -2.30
N PRO A 52 10.95 3.58 -2.76
CA PRO A 52 9.80 2.85 -3.22
C PRO A 52 8.92 2.38 -2.07
N MET A 53 7.60 2.56 -2.23
CA MET A 53 6.58 1.99 -1.36
C MET A 53 5.66 1.12 -2.19
N ILE A 54 5.56 -0.16 -1.86
CA ILE A 54 4.80 -1.16 -2.61
C ILE A 54 3.58 -1.59 -1.80
N CYS A 55 2.44 -1.68 -2.48
CA CYS A 55 1.19 -2.17 -1.89
C CYS A 55 0.89 -3.58 -2.39
N ILE A 56 0.73 -4.53 -1.46
CA ILE A 56 0.43 -5.93 -1.77
C ILE A 56 -1.03 -6.14 -2.16
N ASN A 57 -1.26 -7.15 -2.99
CA ASN A 57 -2.62 -7.58 -3.36
C ASN A 57 -3.22 -8.47 -2.26
N MET A 58 -4.05 -7.90 -1.38
CA MET A 58 -4.77 -8.70 -0.38
C MET A 58 -6.03 -9.38 -0.95
N PRO A 59 -6.83 -8.75 -1.83
CA PRO A 59 -8.11 -9.31 -2.26
C PRO A 59 -8.01 -10.62 -3.04
N THR A 60 -7.05 -10.73 -3.96
CA THR A 60 -6.92 -11.90 -4.85
C THR A 60 -5.53 -12.54 -4.82
N GLY A 61 -4.58 -11.92 -4.13
CA GLY A 61 -3.26 -12.45 -3.87
C GLY A 61 -3.24 -13.41 -2.67
N SER A 62 -2.04 -13.77 -2.25
CA SER A 62 -1.83 -14.60 -1.07
C SER A 62 -0.62 -14.13 -0.25
N PRO A 63 -0.51 -14.54 1.03
CA PRO A 63 0.68 -14.27 1.84
C PRO A 63 1.97 -14.79 1.18
N GLU A 64 1.91 -15.94 0.49
CA GLU A 64 3.04 -16.50 -0.25
C GLU A 64 3.44 -15.62 -1.43
N GLU A 65 2.46 -15.08 -2.16
CA GLU A 65 2.71 -14.14 -3.28
C GLU A 65 3.38 -12.87 -2.78
N ALA A 66 2.93 -12.32 -1.66
CA ALA A 66 3.53 -11.14 -1.04
C ALA A 66 4.97 -11.41 -0.56
N ALA A 67 5.20 -12.54 0.10
CA ALA A 67 6.53 -12.96 0.53
C ALA A 67 7.48 -13.17 -0.67
N ALA A 68 6.98 -13.80 -1.73
CA ALA A 68 7.71 -13.97 -2.98
C ALA A 68 8.09 -12.61 -3.61
N TRP A 69 7.24 -11.61 -3.49
CA TRP A 69 7.55 -10.27 -3.97
C TRP A 69 8.63 -9.57 -3.12
N VAL A 70 8.56 -9.73 -1.80
CA VAL A 70 9.63 -9.27 -0.90
C VAL A 70 10.96 -9.95 -1.24
N GLU A 71 10.98 -11.27 -1.43
CA GLU A 71 12.17 -12.02 -1.83
C GLU A 71 12.70 -11.58 -3.20
N TYR A 72 11.83 -11.38 -4.18
CA TYR A 72 12.21 -10.85 -5.49
C TYR A 72 12.91 -9.49 -5.37
N CYS A 73 12.37 -8.60 -4.54
CA CYS A 73 12.95 -7.26 -4.36
C CYS A 73 14.22 -7.26 -3.51
N ASN A 74 14.27 -8.03 -2.44
CA ASN A 74 15.27 -7.87 -1.38
C ASN A 74 16.19 -9.09 -1.20
N GLY A 75 15.85 -10.25 -1.76
CA GLY A 75 16.61 -11.48 -1.57
C GLY A 75 18.04 -11.39 -2.11
N THR A 76 19.00 -11.85 -1.30
CA THR A 76 20.44 -11.87 -1.62
C THR A 76 20.96 -13.28 -1.87
N GLU A 77 20.25 -14.28 -1.35
CA GLU A 77 20.68 -15.67 -1.39
C GLU A 77 20.42 -16.32 -2.77
N ASP A 78 20.90 -17.55 -2.96
CA ASP A 78 20.65 -18.35 -4.15
C ASP A 78 19.28 -19.03 -4.06
N THR A 79 18.22 -18.22 -4.20
CA THR A 79 16.83 -18.63 -4.11
C THR A 79 16.06 -18.31 -5.39
N TYR A 80 14.89 -18.93 -5.56
CA TYR A 80 14.14 -18.83 -6.82
C TYR A 80 13.83 -17.39 -7.23
N TYR A 81 13.24 -16.59 -6.31
CA TYR A 81 12.80 -15.25 -6.65
C TYR A 81 13.94 -14.23 -6.71
N ALA A 82 14.99 -14.40 -5.89
CA ALA A 82 16.21 -13.61 -6.03
C ALA A 82 16.90 -13.87 -7.37
N ASN A 83 16.95 -15.14 -7.82
CA ASN A 83 17.48 -15.50 -9.12
C ASN A 83 16.60 -15.05 -10.27
N LEU A 84 15.28 -15.03 -10.09
CA LEU A 84 14.34 -14.45 -11.07
C LEU A 84 14.64 -12.97 -11.31
N ARG A 85 14.88 -12.18 -10.24
CA ARG A 85 15.32 -10.78 -10.37
C ARG A 85 16.62 -10.68 -11.16
N ARG A 86 17.62 -11.50 -10.83
CA ARG A 86 18.92 -11.52 -11.52
C ARG A 86 18.75 -11.85 -13.00
N SER A 87 17.90 -12.82 -13.33
CA SER A 87 17.60 -13.19 -14.71
C SER A 87 16.92 -12.08 -15.51
N HIS A 88 16.28 -11.13 -14.83
CA HIS A 88 15.71 -9.93 -15.42
C HIS A 88 16.73 -8.78 -15.55
N GLY A 89 18.02 -9.03 -15.23
CA GLY A 89 19.11 -8.08 -15.38
C GLY A 89 19.43 -7.24 -14.13
N TYR A 90 18.84 -7.57 -12.99
CA TYR A 90 19.06 -6.85 -11.73
C TYR A 90 19.82 -7.74 -10.74
N GLU A 91 21.15 -7.69 -10.80
CA GLU A 91 22.01 -8.49 -9.93
C GLU A 91 21.82 -8.13 -8.45
N GLU A 92 21.89 -6.85 -8.14
CA GLU A 92 21.75 -6.37 -6.78
C GLU A 92 20.28 -6.29 -6.34
N PRO A 93 19.97 -6.51 -5.04
CA PRO A 93 18.63 -6.32 -4.50
C PRO A 93 18.15 -4.88 -4.65
N PHE A 94 16.85 -4.72 -4.80
CA PHE A 94 16.25 -3.38 -4.88
C PHE A 94 16.24 -2.67 -3.54
N GLY A 95 16.14 -3.43 -2.43
CA GLY A 95 16.13 -2.90 -1.07
C GLY A 95 14.82 -2.17 -0.73
N VAL A 96 13.70 -2.68 -1.20
CA VAL A 96 12.39 -2.08 -0.92
C VAL A 96 12.06 -2.19 0.55
N LYS A 97 11.96 -1.05 1.21
CA LYS A 97 11.77 -0.95 2.65
C LYS A 97 10.28 -0.91 3.03
N TYR A 98 9.45 -0.15 2.29
CA TYR A 98 8.08 0.17 2.67
C TYR A 98 7.06 -0.69 1.93
N TRP A 99 6.16 -1.35 2.69
CA TRP A 99 5.16 -2.27 2.17
C TRP A 99 3.80 -2.01 2.79
N CYS A 100 2.82 -1.64 1.95
CA CYS A 100 1.45 -1.45 2.39
C CYS A 100 0.70 -2.79 2.42
N ILE A 101 0.05 -3.05 3.54
CA ILE A 101 -0.79 -4.23 3.74
C ILE A 101 -2.22 -3.90 3.29
N GLY A 102 -2.45 -4.02 2.00
CA GLY A 102 -3.71 -3.65 1.36
C GLY A 102 -3.88 -2.15 1.10
N ASN A 103 -5.01 -1.79 0.52
CA ASN A 103 -5.42 -0.43 0.19
C ASN A 103 -6.92 -0.26 0.44
N GLU A 104 -7.30 0.79 1.19
CA GLU A 104 -8.70 1.16 1.45
C GLU A 104 -9.64 -0.02 1.75
N SER A 105 -9.15 -1.00 2.50
CA SER A 105 -9.91 -2.24 2.79
C SER A 105 -11.25 -2.00 3.50
N TYR A 106 -11.50 -0.78 3.96
CA TYR A 106 -12.76 -0.31 4.54
C TYR A 106 -13.77 0.23 3.51
N ALA A 107 -13.30 0.51 2.28
CA ALA A 107 -14.09 1.27 1.30
C ALA A 107 -15.06 0.37 0.51
N VAL A 108 -16.31 0.78 0.48
CA VAL A 108 -17.37 0.15 -0.32
C VAL A 108 -17.55 0.99 -1.59
N PRO A 109 -17.57 0.41 -2.80
CA PRO A 109 -17.63 -1.01 -3.17
C PRO A 109 -16.30 -1.60 -3.66
N ASP A 110 -15.17 -1.17 -3.13
CA ASP A 110 -13.86 -1.57 -3.63
C ASP A 110 -13.57 -3.07 -3.44
N LEU A 111 -12.63 -3.59 -4.25
CA LEU A 111 -12.20 -4.98 -4.14
C LEU A 111 -11.48 -5.22 -2.81
N GLY A 112 -11.82 -6.31 -2.14
CA GLY A 112 -11.21 -6.68 -0.86
C GLY A 112 -11.71 -5.86 0.32
N MET A 113 -12.84 -5.19 0.16
CA MET A 113 -13.54 -4.54 1.27
C MET A 113 -13.81 -5.53 2.41
N GLN A 114 -13.59 -5.06 3.62
CA GLN A 114 -13.87 -5.80 4.85
C GLN A 114 -14.90 -5.02 5.67
N ASP A 115 -16.12 -5.55 5.78
CA ASP A 115 -17.17 -4.97 6.63
C ASP A 115 -16.79 -5.03 8.12
N ASP A 116 -16.01 -6.03 8.48
CA ASP A 116 -15.51 -6.23 9.83
C ASP A 116 -13.98 -6.04 9.85
N VAL A 117 -13.53 -5.01 10.55
CA VAL A 117 -12.10 -4.72 10.75
C VAL A 117 -11.33 -5.92 11.33
N ASN A 118 -11.99 -6.79 12.11
CA ASN A 118 -11.34 -7.98 12.66
C ASN A 118 -10.94 -8.99 11.56
N VAL A 119 -11.68 -9.01 10.45
CA VAL A 119 -11.30 -9.81 9.28
C VAL A 119 -10.02 -9.25 8.66
N TYR A 120 -9.96 -7.94 8.43
CA TYR A 120 -8.76 -7.27 7.95
C TYR A 120 -7.55 -7.53 8.86
N ILE A 121 -7.71 -7.40 10.18
CA ILE A 121 -6.66 -7.65 11.17
C ILE A 121 -6.16 -9.09 11.09
N ARG A 122 -7.07 -10.06 11.06
CA ARG A 122 -6.71 -11.49 11.00
C ARG A 122 -5.95 -11.82 9.72
N GLU A 123 -6.43 -11.35 8.58
CA GLU A 123 -5.77 -11.56 7.28
C GLU A 123 -4.41 -10.86 7.26
N SER A 124 -4.34 -9.62 7.73
CA SER A 124 -3.08 -8.88 7.81
C SER A 124 -2.00 -9.63 8.57
N TRP A 125 -2.34 -10.31 9.68
CA TRP A 125 -1.38 -11.11 10.43
C TRP A 125 -0.73 -12.23 9.59
N GLU A 126 -1.48 -12.86 8.69
CA GLU A 126 -0.91 -13.90 7.82
C GLU A 126 0.11 -13.28 6.85
N TYR A 127 -0.21 -12.15 6.22
CA TYR A 127 0.73 -11.43 5.36
C TYR A 127 1.98 -10.97 6.13
N VAL A 128 1.81 -10.39 7.32
CA VAL A 128 2.91 -9.96 8.19
C VAL A 128 3.88 -11.10 8.49
N LYS A 129 3.37 -12.26 8.87
CA LYS A 129 4.20 -13.45 9.17
C LYS A 129 5.06 -13.82 7.96
N TYR A 130 4.44 -14.03 6.82
CA TYR A 130 5.15 -14.44 5.60
C TYR A 130 6.18 -13.40 5.17
N MET A 131 5.79 -12.13 5.09
CA MET A 131 6.67 -11.06 4.61
C MET A 131 7.83 -10.76 5.57
N LYS A 132 7.56 -10.63 6.88
CA LYS A 132 8.60 -10.37 7.89
C LYS A 132 9.52 -11.57 8.15
N MET A 133 9.05 -12.79 7.90
CA MET A 133 9.92 -13.97 7.97
C MET A 133 10.81 -14.08 6.73
N THR A 134 10.40 -13.52 5.60
CA THR A 134 11.21 -13.42 4.39
C THR A 134 12.27 -12.32 4.52
N ASP A 135 11.85 -11.11 4.96
CA ASP A 135 12.77 -10.02 5.25
C ASP A 135 12.32 -9.27 6.53
N PRO A 136 13.01 -9.47 7.65
CA PRO A 136 12.65 -8.82 8.92
C PRO A 136 12.94 -7.32 8.97
N THR A 137 13.58 -6.77 7.94
CA THR A 137 13.99 -5.35 7.90
C THR A 137 12.96 -4.44 7.27
N ILE A 138 11.99 -4.99 6.53
CA ILE A 138 10.91 -4.20 5.90
C ILE A 138 10.06 -3.48 6.94
N GLU A 139 9.50 -2.35 6.55
CA GLU A 139 8.56 -1.57 7.35
C GLU A 139 7.16 -1.67 6.74
N LEU A 140 6.16 -1.82 7.61
CA LEU A 140 4.78 -2.11 7.20
C LEU A 140 3.87 -0.92 7.42
N VAL A 141 3.09 -0.62 6.39
CA VAL A 141 2.05 0.41 6.39
C VAL A 141 0.69 -0.28 6.42
N PHE A 142 -0.12 -0.02 7.44
CA PHE A 142 -1.46 -0.60 7.56
C PHE A 142 -2.54 0.40 7.18
N VAL A 143 -3.64 -0.11 6.67
CA VAL A 143 -4.79 0.69 6.25
C VAL A 143 -5.40 1.40 7.45
N GLY A 144 -5.41 2.73 7.40
CA GLY A 144 -6.11 3.59 8.34
C GLY A 144 -7.43 4.10 7.77
N SER A 145 -8.40 4.36 8.64
CA SER A 145 -9.72 4.89 8.29
C SER A 145 -10.22 5.85 9.36
N ASP A 146 -11.41 5.61 9.91
CA ASP A 146 -11.92 6.35 11.04
C ASP A 146 -11.27 5.94 12.38
N ASN A 147 -11.57 6.66 13.45
CA ASN A 147 -10.95 6.38 14.74
C ASN A 147 -11.25 4.98 15.27
N SER A 148 -12.46 4.46 15.05
CA SER A 148 -12.85 3.12 15.53
C SER A 148 -12.08 2.02 14.80
N TRP A 149 -11.92 2.18 13.47
CA TRP A 149 -11.07 1.30 12.67
C TRP A 149 -9.63 1.35 13.15
N ASN A 150 -9.09 2.56 13.27
CA ASN A 150 -7.69 2.78 13.65
C ASN A 150 -7.35 2.21 15.02
N GLU A 151 -8.23 2.41 16.02
CA GLU A 151 -8.06 1.83 17.35
C GLU A 151 -7.97 0.31 17.30
N LYS A 152 -8.90 -0.36 16.62
CA LYS A 152 -8.89 -1.82 16.52
C LYS A 152 -7.67 -2.36 15.78
N VAL A 153 -7.27 -1.70 14.68
CA VAL A 153 -6.05 -2.06 13.95
C VAL A 153 -4.83 -1.94 14.88
N LEU A 154 -4.69 -0.84 15.59
CA LEU A 154 -3.55 -0.59 16.45
C LEU A 154 -3.56 -1.47 17.72
N ASP A 155 -4.72 -1.78 18.29
CA ASP A 155 -4.82 -2.70 19.43
C ASP A 155 -4.20 -4.08 19.13
N SER A 156 -4.27 -4.52 17.87
CA SER A 156 -3.73 -5.81 17.45
C SER A 156 -2.38 -5.71 16.74
N LEU A 157 -2.23 -4.76 15.82
CA LEU A 157 -1.13 -4.71 14.86
C LEU A 157 -0.03 -3.69 15.23
N SER A 158 -0.24 -2.84 16.26
CA SER A 158 0.76 -1.84 16.66
C SER A 158 2.17 -2.39 16.90
N PRO A 159 2.38 -3.64 17.37
CA PRO A 159 3.72 -4.18 17.51
C PRO A 159 4.51 -4.28 16.21
N VAL A 160 3.83 -4.38 15.07
CA VAL A 160 4.42 -4.56 13.74
C VAL A 160 4.05 -3.45 12.76
N CYS A 161 3.26 -2.47 13.21
CA CYS A 161 2.82 -1.33 12.42
C CYS A 161 3.89 -0.22 12.48
N ASP A 162 4.57 0.01 11.38
CA ASP A 162 5.53 1.12 11.29
C ASP A 162 4.82 2.41 10.87
N TYR A 163 3.78 2.32 10.04
CA TYR A 163 2.98 3.48 9.61
C TYR A 163 1.50 3.12 9.51
N LEU A 164 0.66 4.11 9.79
CA LEU A 164 -0.78 4.07 9.52
C LEU A 164 -1.06 4.91 8.26
N SER A 165 -1.62 4.29 7.23
CA SER A 165 -2.01 4.94 5.98
C SER A 165 -3.17 5.91 6.21
N VAL A 166 -3.11 7.08 5.59
CA VAL A 166 -4.15 8.11 5.63
C VAL A 166 -4.37 8.64 4.23
N HIS A 167 -5.61 8.59 3.76
CA HIS A 167 -6.02 9.16 2.48
C HIS A 167 -6.86 10.42 2.69
N HIS A 168 -6.69 11.40 1.83
CA HIS A 168 -7.49 12.61 1.83
C HIS A 168 -7.87 13.05 0.41
N TYR A 169 -9.17 13.19 0.18
CA TYR A 169 -9.70 13.74 -1.07
C TYR A 169 -10.62 14.91 -0.79
N GLY A 170 -10.36 16.04 -1.45
CA GLY A 170 -11.29 17.16 -1.55
C GLY A 170 -12.25 16.97 -2.73
N PHE A 171 -13.34 17.71 -2.75
CA PHE A 171 -14.33 17.64 -3.84
C PHE A 171 -14.58 19.03 -4.41
N ASP A 172 -14.35 19.20 -5.71
CA ASP A 172 -14.62 20.43 -6.48
C ASP A 172 -14.25 21.72 -5.71
N ASP A 173 -15.21 22.63 -5.56
CA ASP A 173 -14.99 23.92 -4.92
C ASP A 173 -14.94 23.87 -3.38
N SER A 174 -15.37 22.76 -2.78
CA SER A 174 -15.31 22.56 -1.33
C SER A 174 -13.93 22.09 -0.82
N CYS A 175 -12.98 21.89 -1.69
CA CYS A 175 -11.66 21.31 -1.32
C CYS A 175 -10.95 22.11 -0.20
N PHE A 176 -11.08 23.43 -0.19
CA PHE A 176 -10.47 24.27 0.85
C PHE A 176 -11.20 24.20 2.19
N ASP A 177 -12.52 23.96 2.18
CA ASP A 177 -13.32 23.85 3.40
C ASP A 177 -12.97 22.56 4.16
N THR A 178 -12.47 21.55 3.45
CA THR A 178 -12.06 20.25 4.03
C THR A 178 -10.66 20.26 4.63
N LEU A 179 -9.82 21.26 4.38
CA LEU A 179 -8.44 21.31 4.87
C LEU A 179 -8.37 21.36 6.39
N LYS A 180 -9.23 22.14 7.04
CA LYS A 180 -9.27 22.20 8.49
C LYS A 180 -9.72 20.86 9.09
N ASP A 181 -10.72 20.24 8.52
CA ASP A 181 -11.20 18.93 8.95
C ASP A 181 -10.11 17.86 8.80
N PHE A 182 -9.30 17.97 7.75
CA PHE A 182 -8.16 17.11 7.53
C PHE A 182 -7.05 17.33 8.57
N GLU A 183 -6.70 18.58 8.86
CA GLU A 183 -5.75 18.92 9.92
C GLU A 183 -6.21 18.37 11.28
N ASP A 184 -7.48 18.59 11.62
CA ASP A 184 -8.08 18.06 12.85
C ASP A 184 -8.08 16.53 12.88
N ARG A 185 -8.27 15.87 11.72
CA ARG A 185 -8.16 14.43 11.60
C ARG A 185 -6.73 13.94 11.84
N LEU A 186 -5.72 14.59 11.25
CA LEU A 186 -4.31 14.25 11.47
C LEU A 186 -3.93 14.40 12.96
N ASN A 187 -4.34 15.49 13.60
CA ASN A 187 -4.10 15.71 15.02
C ASN A 187 -4.73 14.62 15.92
N ARG A 188 -5.94 14.14 15.56
CA ARG A 188 -6.57 13.02 16.27
C ARG A 188 -5.78 11.72 16.07
N ILE A 189 -5.31 11.47 14.86
CA ILE A 189 -4.50 10.28 14.55
C ILE A 189 -3.17 10.35 15.32
N GLU A 190 -2.46 11.47 15.31
CA GLU A 190 -1.22 11.65 16.09
C GLU A 190 -1.45 11.39 17.58
N THR A 191 -2.54 11.92 18.15
CA THR A 191 -2.92 11.68 19.53
C THR A 191 -3.15 10.17 19.78
N LEU A 192 -3.80 9.50 18.85
CA LEU A 192 -4.01 8.05 18.92
C LEU A 192 -2.69 7.29 18.89
N LEU A 193 -1.83 7.59 17.90
CA LEU A 193 -0.53 6.93 17.73
C LEU A 193 0.37 7.12 18.96
N SER A 194 0.35 8.31 19.59
CA SER A 194 1.14 8.59 20.78
C SER A 194 0.85 7.59 21.91
N ARG A 195 -0.40 7.18 22.12
CA ARG A 195 -0.76 6.16 23.13
C ARG A 195 -0.04 4.84 22.90
N TYR A 196 0.04 4.37 21.65
CA TYR A 196 0.71 3.11 21.30
C TYR A 196 2.25 3.24 21.22
N ASN A 197 2.74 4.46 21.02
CA ASN A 197 4.17 4.76 21.04
C ASN A 197 4.72 4.83 22.47
N GLU A 198 3.96 5.43 23.39
CA GLU A 198 4.31 5.53 24.81
C GLU A 198 4.13 4.21 25.57
N SER A 199 3.15 3.41 25.16
CA SER A 199 2.84 2.12 25.79
C SER A 199 2.72 1.02 24.73
N PRO A 200 3.84 0.55 24.15
CA PRO A 200 3.81 -0.44 23.10
C PRO A 200 3.18 -1.75 23.56
N VAL A 201 2.26 -2.26 22.76
CA VAL A 201 1.71 -3.62 22.95
C VAL A 201 2.83 -4.63 22.74
N GLN A 202 2.95 -5.58 23.64
CA GLN A 202 3.98 -6.62 23.56
C GLN A 202 3.54 -7.74 22.61
N ILE A 203 4.42 -8.11 21.68
CA ILE A 203 4.24 -9.35 20.93
C ILE A 203 4.63 -10.52 21.84
N ASP A 204 3.82 -11.57 21.84
CA ASP A 204 4.20 -12.82 22.48
C ASP A 204 5.51 -13.33 21.85
N ARG A 205 6.47 -13.72 22.68
CA ARG A 205 7.77 -14.26 22.24
C ARG A 205 7.69 -15.48 21.31
N TRP A 206 6.52 -16.08 21.18
CA TRP A 206 6.27 -17.16 20.23
C TRP A 206 6.17 -16.70 18.79
N TYR A 207 5.87 -15.41 18.56
CA TYR A 207 5.94 -14.85 17.23
C TYR A 207 7.42 -14.67 16.84
N ARG A 208 7.84 -15.34 15.78
CA ARG A 208 9.20 -15.20 15.20
C ARG A 208 9.39 -13.91 14.41
N ILE A 209 8.51 -12.96 14.60
CA ILE A 209 8.47 -11.70 13.85
C ILE A 209 9.07 -10.63 14.76
N PRO A 210 10.08 -9.90 14.31
CA PRO A 210 10.58 -8.77 15.07
C PRO A 210 9.52 -7.68 15.18
N PRO A 211 9.36 -7.04 16.35
CA PRO A 211 8.52 -5.87 16.48
C PRO A 211 9.07 -4.70 15.66
N ARG A 212 8.23 -3.69 15.44
CA ARG A 212 8.66 -2.42 14.85
C ARG A 212 9.85 -1.83 15.62
N ARG A 213 10.69 -1.09 14.93
CA ARG A 213 11.93 -0.54 15.49
C ARG A 213 11.81 0.93 15.91
N SER A 214 10.77 1.63 15.45
CA SER A 214 10.54 3.06 15.66
C SER A 214 9.12 3.32 16.13
N ASN A 215 8.81 4.56 16.44
CA ASN A 215 7.46 5.01 16.67
C ASN A 215 6.61 4.86 15.40
N ILE A 216 5.33 4.56 15.59
CA ILE A 216 4.37 4.50 14.49
C ILE A 216 4.20 5.92 13.94
N GLY A 217 4.40 6.05 12.63
CA GLY A 217 4.19 7.28 11.89
C GLY A 217 2.89 7.29 11.10
N ILE A 218 2.61 8.41 10.45
CA ILE A 218 1.53 8.55 9.46
C ILE A 218 2.14 8.42 8.07
N ALA A 219 1.54 7.62 7.21
CA ALA A 219 1.77 7.62 5.77
C ALA A 219 0.59 8.32 5.09
N LEU A 220 0.79 9.56 4.65
CA LEU A 220 -0.15 10.21 3.74
C LEU A 220 0.22 9.77 2.32
N ASP A 221 -0.36 8.67 1.89
CA ASP A 221 0.06 7.93 0.70
C ASP A 221 -0.94 8.04 -0.46
N GLU A 222 -2.09 8.70 -0.23
CA GLU A 222 -3.05 9.00 -1.28
C GLU A 222 -3.79 10.32 -0.97
N TRP A 223 -3.75 11.27 -1.90
CA TRP A 223 -4.49 12.53 -1.79
C TRP A 223 -4.76 13.11 -3.17
N ASN A 224 -5.86 13.81 -3.34
CA ASN A 224 -6.14 14.63 -4.52
C ASN A 224 -7.47 15.38 -4.36
N ILE A 225 -7.90 16.04 -5.44
CA ILE A 225 -9.23 16.63 -5.61
C ILE A 225 -10.02 15.79 -6.61
N TRP A 226 -11.21 15.37 -6.19
CA TRP A 226 -12.20 14.75 -7.05
C TRP A 226 -13.03 15.82 -7.75
N ASN A 227 -12.81 16.00 -9.06
CA ASN A 227 -13.64 16.87 -9.86
C ASN A 227 -14.89 16.13 -10.34
N SER A 228 -16.06 16.80 -10.27
CA SER A 228 -17.34 16.21 -10.70
C SER A 228 -17.31 15.74 -12.15
N GLU A 229 -16.60 16.45 -13.02
CA GLU A 229 -16.41 16.07 -14.42
C GLU A 229 -15.59 14.78 -14.61
N SER A 230 -14.69 14.45 -13.68
CA SER A 230 -13.86 13.25 -13.79
C SER A 230 -14.52 12.01 -13.20
N VAL A 231 -15.45 12.17 -12.26
CA VAL A 231 -16.13 11.05 -11.59
C VAL A 231 -17.49 10.71 -12.16
N SER A 232 -18.07 11.59 -12.99
CA SER A 232 -19.39 11.34 -13.60
C SER A 232 -19.34 10.16 -14.59
N SER A 233 -20.31 9.27 -14.51
CA SER A 233 -20.48 8.18 -15.47
C SER A 233 -20.58 8.73 -16.89
N GLY A 234 -19.73 8.24 -17.78
CA GLY A 234 -19.68 8.72 -19.15
C GLY A 234 -18.87 10.01 -19.34
N SER A 235 -18.14 10.43 -18.33
CA SER A 235 -17.22 11.56 -18.47
C SER A 235 -16.24 11.33 -19.62
N LYS A 236 -16.04 12.38 -20.40
CA LYS A 236 -15.02 12.47 -21.44
C LYS A 236 -13.61 12.44 -20.87
N TYR A 237 -13.45 12.83 -19.62
CA TYR A 237 -12.19 12.91 -18.92
C TYR A 237 -12.09 11.79 -17.89
N GLY A 238 -10.96 11.10 -17.83
CA GLY A 238 -10.63 10.20 -16.72
C GLY A 238 -10.25 10.99 -15.47
N LEU A 239 -10.21 10.33 -14.33
CA LEU A 239 -9.76 10.92 -13.04
C LEU A 239 -8.45 11.70 -13.15
N GLN A 240 -7.55 11.26 -13.99
CA GLN A 240 -6.21 11.83 -14.17
C GLN A 240 -6.14 12.92 -15.24
N GLN A 241 -7.26 13.38 -15.78
CA GLN A 241 -7.29 14.37 -16.88
C GLN A 241 -7.87 15.73 -16.46
N CYS A 242 -8.39 15.84 -15.26
CA CYS A 242 -8.94 17.06 -14.71
C CYS A 242 -8.00 17.61 -13.63
N TYR A 243 -7.00 18.36 -14.05
CA TYR A 243 -6.09 19.05 -13.13
C TYR A 243 -6.43 20.53 -13.05
N THR A 244 -6.47 21.06 -11.85
CA THR A 244 -6.66 22.46 -11.56
C THR A 244 -5.50 22.96 -10.69
N TRP A 245 -5.38 24.28 -10.56
CA TRP A 245 -4.43 24.87 -9.62
C TRP A 245 -4.69 24.46 -8.15
N LYS A 246 -5.91 24.01 -7.82
CA LYS A 246 -6.28 23.50 -6.50
C LYS A 246 -5.61 22.16 -6.18
N ASP A 247 -5.31 21.36 -7.22
CA ASP A 247 -4.61 20.07 -7.06
C ASP A 247 -3.13 20.26 -6.65
N ALA A 248 -2.60 21.46 -6.84
CA ALA A 248 -1.22 21.80 -6.53
C ALA A 248 -1.04 22.42 -5.14
N LEU A 249 -2.12 22.80 -4.45
CA LEU A 249 -2.12 23.40 -3.11
C LEU A 249 -2.42 22.38 -2.04
#